data_acf2b852dba8550683ce26545bdca6c1
#
_entry.id   acf2b852dba8550683ce26545bdca6c1
#
_cell.length_a   1.000
_cell.length_b   1.000
_cell.length_c   1.000
_cell.angle_alpha   90.00
_cell.angle_beta   90.00
_cell.angle_gamma   90.00
#
_symmetry.space_group_name_H-M   'P 1'
#
loop_
_entity.id
_entity.type
_entity.pdbx_description
1 polymer ?
#
loop_
_entity_poly.entity_id
_entity_poly.type
_entity_poly.pdbx_seq_one_letter_code
_entity_poly.pdbx_strand_id
1 'polypeptide(L)'
;MVETDLPFLRRHIDEPTVRAAYLRSYLRRLGGTVRRNYFDQAVTALVETERELRGDSHASLPASVRIGTPAIAANDRTVVPAAAPADTAVAAAPEQPATATDAEADNGRVAIVGGGLAGSLLALSLARQGVGVDVYERRPDPRLGGDAGGRSINLGLSKRGIQALTEVGLIDEVMPLSVTMRGRVIHSPDGGTRFQPYGKNGGEVLHSIDRNELNRLLLDHAQRHPQVRLHFDHRLAHVDKDRRELELESNGERVRVRPSWVVGADGAFSRARQEMQRGERADFQQEYLEWGYKELSLSALPDGGSQIELEALHVWPRLHGLFVSHPNRDGSHTLTLFLPFEGPDSFATTTGEAEVKALFDKYFPDLVPLLPNLVDDWMSHPTGSLTTIRTGRWHRDDWIVLVGDACHAVYPFYGQGMNSAFEDCSALMAALARHGQNRAAAFAAYEQSRRPHTDTLAELSKANFVELKQKVKSPWFVARKRLDVALNRFLPKTWLPLYTMIAHTTIPYGDALARAHRQERFLAGSAVGLAGAIGVGAWLWLA
;
A
#
# COMPACT_ATOMS: atom_id res chain seq x y z
N MET A 1 -9.88 -17.73 15.55
CA MET A 1 -8.99 -16.65 15.99
C MET A 1 -9.50 -15.97 17.25
N VAL A 2 -10.78 -15.64 17.36
CA VAL A 2 -11.37 -14.96 18.55
C VAL A 2 -11.47 -15.86 19.78
N GLU A 3 -11.72 -17.15 19.63
CA GLU A 3 -11.77 -18.10 20.76
C GLU A 3 -10.42 -18.32 21.45
N THR A 4 -9.31 -18.05 20.77
CA THR A 4 -7.95 -18.18 21.31
C THR A 4 -7.44 -16.89 21.94
N ASP A 5 -7.94 -15.71 21.53
CA ASP A 5 -7.38 -14.42 21.93
C ASP A 5 -7.88 -13.94 23.32
N LEU A 6 -9.15 -14.19 23.67
CA LEU A 6 -9.69 -13.80 24.98
C LEU A 6 -9.05 -14.53 26.17
N PRO A 7 -8.84 -15.86 26.12
CA PRO A 7 -8.07 -16.57 27.14
C PRO A 7 -6.59 -16.18 27.18
N PHE A 8 -6.01 -15.82 26.03
CA PHE A 8 -4.64 -15.32 25.93
C PHE A 8 -4.50 -13.96 26.62
N LEU A 9 -5.42 -13.03 26.38
CA LEU A 9 -5.42 -11.71 27.01
C LEU A 9 -5.51 -11.80 28.53
N ARG A 10 -6.37 -12.68 29.06
CA ARG A 10 -6.48 -12.90 30.52
C ARG A 10 -5.22 -13.48 31.14
N ARG A 11 -4.40 -14.23 30.38
CA ARG A 11 -3.15 -14.86 30.87
C ARG A 11 -1.90 -13.99 30.74
N HIS A 12 -1.90 -13.03 29.79
CA HIS A 12 -0.68 -12.33 29.37
C HIS A 12 -0.73 -10.82 29.60
N ILE A 13 -1.89 -10.27 29.96
CA ILE A 13 -2.06 -8.86 30.30
C ILE A 13 -2.63 -8.77 31.71
N ASP A 14 -1.73 -8.68 32.68
CA ASP A 14 -2.11 -8.64 34.09
C ASP A 14 -2.67 -7.26 34.50
N GLU A 15 -2.29 -6.20 33.80
CA GLU A 15 -2.76 -4.85 34.13
C GLU A 15 -4.15 -4.58 33.52
N PRO A 16 -5.21 -4.37 34.36
CA PRO A 16 -6.57 -4.17 33.88
C PRO A 16 -6.75 -2.97 32.95
N THR A 17 -5.98 -1.90 33.14
CA THR A 17 -6.02 -0.69 32.32
C THR A 17 -5.59 -0.97 30.89
N VAL A 18 -4.51 -1.73 30.70
CA VAL A 18 -3.99 -2.13 29.40
C VAL A 18 -4.95 -3.10 28.73
N ARG A 19 -5.55 -4.04 29.48
CA ARG A 19 -6.55 -4.99 28.99
C ARG A 19 -7.82 -4.28 28.51
N ALA A 20 -8.32 -3.29 29.27
CA ALA A 20 -9.48 -2.49 28.86
C ALA A 20 -9.22 -1.68 27.60
N ALA A 21 -8.04 -1.05 27.48
CA ALA A 21 -7.63 -0.30 26.30
C ALA A 21 -7.56 -1.20 25.06
N TYR A 22 -6.99 -2.40 25.20
CA TYR A 22 -6.91 -3.38 24.12
C TYR A 22 -8.30 -3.85 23.66
N LEU A 23 -9.18 -4.20 24.60
CA LEU A 23 -10.55 -4.66 24.30
C LEU A 23 -11.40 -3.56 23.65
N ARG A 24 -11.27 -2.29 24.07
CA ARG A 24 -11.94 -1.15 23.41
C ARG A 24 -11.44 -0.96 21.96
N SER A 25 -10.13 -1.07 21.74
CA SER A 25 -9.54 -1.01 20.42
C SER A 25 -10.00 -2.16 19.52
N TYR A 26 -10.06 -3.36 20.08
CA TYR A 26 -10.55 -4.56 19.42
C TYR A 26 -12.03 -4.42 19.00
N LEU A 27 -12.90 -3.96 19.88
CA LEU A 27 -14.32 -3.72 19.59
C LEU A 27 -14.53 -2.67 18.50
N ARG A 28 -13.71 -1.61 18.45
CA ARG A 28 -13.74 -0.61 17.35
C ARG A 28 -13.35 -1.20 16.01
N ARG A 29 -12.39 -2.13 15.98
CA ARG A 29 -11.94 -2.79 14.73
C ARG A 29 -12.93 -3.81 14.19
N LEU A 30 -13.78 -4.38 15.04
CA LEU A 30 -14.75 -5.40 14.64
C LEU A 30 -15.92 -4.84 13.82
N GLY A 31 -16.02 -3.54 13.61
CA GLY A 31 -17.11 -2.82 12.95
C GLY A 31 -17.87 -3.62 11.88
N GLY A 32 -19.07 -4.07 12.22
CA GLY A 32 -20.11 -4.48 11.28
C GLY A 32 -20.05 -5.87 10.66
N THR A 33 -18.95 -6.62 10.76
CA THR A 33 -18.75 -7.88 10.02
C THR A 33 -18.64 -9.14 10.88
N VAL A 34 -18.79 -9.04 12.19
CA VAL A 34 -18.59 -10.16 13.12
C VAL A 34 -19.92 -10.76 13.57
N ARG A 35 -19.98 -12.08 13.67
CA ARG A 35 -21.14 -12.78 14.22
C ARG A 35 -21.45 -12.22 15.61
N ARG A 36 -22.71 -11.89 15.88
CA ARG A 36 -23.23 -11.28 17.11
C ARG A 36 -22.64 -11.90 18.39
N ASN A 37 -22.44 -13.19 18.39
CA ASN A 37 -21.92 -13.97 19.52
C ASN A 37 -20.49 -13.56 19.96
N TYR A 38 -19.63 -13.17 19.02
CA TYR A 38 -18.25 -12.75 19.33
C TYR A 38 -18.17 -11.29 19.79
N PHE A 39 -19.05 -10.46 19.27
CA PHE A 39 -19.17 -9.07 19.72
C PHE A 39 -19.65 -9.04 21.18
N ASP A 40 -20.68 -9.84 21.51
CA ASP A 40 -21.22 -9.93 22.86
C ASP A 40 -20.18 -10.45 23.87
N GLN A 41 -19.33 -11.42 23.48
CA GLN A 41 -18.25 -11.93 24.34
C GLN A 41 -17.17 -10.86 24.59
N ALA A 42 -16.79 -10.10 23.58
CA ALA A 42 -15.80 -9.03 23.73
C ALA A 42 -16.34 -7.86 24.56
N VAL A 43 -17.63 -7.53 24.45
CA VAL A 43 -18.31 -6.54 25.30
C VAL A 43 -18.36 -7.01 26.73
N THR A 44 -18.71 -8.27 26.98
CA THR A 44 -18.75 -8.86 28.34
C THR A 44 -17.37 -8.81 28.99
N ALA A 45 -16.30 -9.19 28.26
CA ALA A 45 -14.94 -9.13 28.76
C ALA A 45 -14.47 -7.70 29.07
N LEU A 46 -14.89 -6.71 28.28
CA LEU A 46 -14.60 -5.30 28.56
C LEU A 46 -15.30 -4.83 29.83
N VAL A 47 -16.59 -5.14 30.00
CA VAL A 47 -17.36 -4.78 31.19
C VAL A 47 -16.78 -5.41 32.45
N GLU A 48 -16.36 -6.67 32.39
CA GLU A 48 -15.69 -7.34 33.51
C GLU A 48 -14.37 -6.66 33.86
N THR A 49 -13.56 -6.33 32.87
CA THR A 49 -12.27 -5.65 33.06
C THR A 49 -12.45 -4.23 33.64
N GLU A 50 -13.48 -3.50 33.20
CA GLU A 50 -13.79 -2.17 33.74
C GLU A 50 -14.34 -2.23 35.17
N ARG A 51 -14.98 -3.33 35.55
CA ARG A 51 -15.37 -3.61 36.96
C ARG A 51 -14.15 -3.86 37.84
N GLU A 52 -13.20 -4.67 37.38
CA GLU A 52 -11.93 -4.88 38.09
C GLU A 52 -11.23 -3.55 38.35
N LEU A 53 -11.24 -2.64 37.38
CA LEU A 53 -10.65 -1.29 37.50
C LEU A 53 -11.35 -0.40 38.54
N ARG A 54 -12.66 -0.58 38.76
CA ARG A 54 -13.45 0.21 39.72
C ARG A 54 -13.45 -0.36 41.13
N GLY A 55 -12.90 -1.56 41.32
CA GLY A 55 -12.95 -2.27 42.63
C GLY A 55 -14.33 -2.80 43.00
N ASP A 56 -15.29 -2.85 42.05
CA ASP A 56 -16.67 -3.27 42.27
C ASP A 56 -16.84 -4.76 42.08
N SER A 57 -16.74 -5.56 43.16
CA SER A 57 -16.90 -7.02 43.12
C SER A 57 -18.35 -7.51 43.11
N HIS A 58 -19.37 -6.64 43.30
CA HIS A 58 -20.78 -7.10 43.56
C HIS A 58 -21.89 -6.27 42.92
N ALA A 59 -21.71 -5.55 41.85
CA ALA A 59 -22.80 -4.82 41.20
C ALA A 59 -23.36 -5.56 39.97
N SER A 60 -24.69 -5.72 39.89
CA SER A 60 -25.39 -6.22 38.70
C SER A 60 -25.21 -5.29 37.53
N LEU A 61 -25.18 -5.83 36.30
CA LEU A 61 -25.03 -5.05 35.05
C LEU A 61 -26.03 -3.90 34.98
N PRO A 62 -25.62 -2.64 34.79
CA PRO A 62 -26.57 -1.58 34.52
C PRO A 62 -27.23 -1.84 33.15
N ALA A 63 -28.57 -1.66 33.09
CA ALA A 63 -29.41 -1.93 31.93
C ALA A 63 -29.13 -1.06 30.66
N SER A 64 -28.08 -0.22 30.68
CA SER A 64 -27.75 0.65 29.56
C SER A 64 -26.27 0.96 29.51
N VAL A 65 -25.47 0.03 29.02
CA VAL A 65 -24.19 0.42 28.39
C VAL A 65 -24.49 0.84 26.94
N ARG A 66 -24.83 2.10 26.75
CA ARG A 66 -24.86 2.70 25.41
C ARG A 66 -23.42 2.91 24.98
N ILE A 67 -22.83 1.90 24.38
CA ILE A 67 -21.68 2.11 23.51
C ILE A 67 -22.26 2.82 22.29
N GLY A 68 -21.80 4.05 22.01
CA GLY A 68 -22.19 4.76 20.80
C GLY A 68 -21.84 3.90 19.60
N THR A 69 -22.81 3.21 19.06
CA THR A 69 -22.71 2.53 17.77
C THR A 69 -22.55 3.61 16.71
N PRO A 70 -21.53 3.56 15.84
CA PRO A 70 -21.57 4.33 14.62
C PRO A 70 -22.85 3.94 13.90
N ALA A 71 -23.59 4.94 13.41
CA ALA A 71 -24.87 4.76 12.73
C ALA A 71 -24.69 3.80 11.55
N ILE A 72 -25.04 2.55 11.76
CA ILE A 72 -25.28 1.59 10.70
C ILE A 72 -26.70 1.89 10.26
N ALA A 73 -26.88 2.35 9.04
CA ALA A 73 -28.16 2.38 8.38
C ALA A 73 -28.62 0.92 8.24
N ALA A 74 -29.27 0.42 9.27
CA ALA A 74 -29.96 -0.85 9.26
C ALA A 74 -31.42 -0.53 8.96
N ASN A 75 -31.90 -1.04 7.86
CA ASN A 75 -33.32 -1.27 7.65
C ASN A 75 -33.75 -2.29 8.70
N ASP A 76 -34.16 -1.81 9.87
CA ASP A 76 -34.69 -2.63 10.92
C ASP A 76 -36.21 -2.57 10.87
N ARG A 77 -36.79 -3.65 10.40
CA ARG A 77 -38.22 -3.90 10.53
C ARG A 77 -38.48 -4.28 11.99
N THR A 78 -38.97 -3.33 12.76
CA THR A 78 -39.52 -3.54 14.08
C THR A 78 -40.73 -4.46 13.99
N VAL A 79 -40.62 -5.60 14.64
CA VAL A 79 -41.75 -6.52 14.93
C VAL A 79 -42.51 -5.93 16.10
N VAL A 80 -43.76 -5.50 15.87
CA VAL A 80 -44.76 -5.19 16.91
C VAL A 80 -45.62 -6.45 17.08
N PRO A 81 -45.94 -6.92 18.32
CA PRO A 81 -46.74 -8.12 18.50
C PRO A 81 -48.22 -7.88 18.15
N ALA A 82 -48.79 -8.91 17.55
CA ALA A 82 -50.08 -8.96 16.92
C ALA A 82 -51.26 -8.90 17.90
N ALA A 83 -52.31 -8.24 17.43
CA ALA A 83 -53.70 -8.63 17.72
C ALA A 83 -54.38 -8.91 16.38
N ALA A 84 -54.90 -10.11 16.23
CA ALA A 84 -55.75 -10.52 15.11
C ALA A 84 -57.20 -10.06 15.38
N PRO A 85 -58.19 -9.98 14.41
CA PRO A 85 -58.35 -10.91 13.29
C PRO A 85 -58.82 -10.31 11.95
N ALA A 86 -58.94 -11.22 10.99
CA ALA A 86 -59.87 -11.36 9.86
C ALA A 86 -59.48 -10.84 8.48
N ASP A 87 -59.20 -11.83 7.63
CA ASP A 87 -59.53 -11.99 6.20
C ASP A 87 -59.60 -10.78 5.26
N THR A 88 -58.62 -10.72 4.41
CA THR A 88 -58.83 -10.78 2.93
C THR A 88 -57.48 -10.98 2.23
N ALA A 89 -57.38 -12.10 1.54
CA ALA A 89 -56.22 -12.47 0.74
C ALA A 89 -56.18 -11.58 -0.53
N VAL A 90 -55.15 -10.73 -0.61
CA VAL A 90 -54.64 -10.23 -1.89
C VAL A 90 -53.21 -10.73 -1.97
N ALA A 91 -52.98 -11.65 -2.92
CA ALA A 91 -51.68 -12.18 -3.24
C ALA A 91 -50.75 -11.06 -3.68
N ALA A 92 -49.78 -10.72 -2.85
CA ALA A 92 -48.64 -9.93 -3.28
C ALA A 92 -47.79 -10.76 -4.24
N ALA A 93 -47.68 -10.30 -5.48
CA ALA A 93 -46.75 -10.85 -6.44
C ALA A 93 -45.31 -10.77 -5.88
N PRO A 94 -44.46 -11.79 -6.11
CA PRO A 94 -43.08 -11.71 -5.71
C PRO A 94 -42.41 -10.53 -6.45
N GLU A 95 -41.76 -9.63 -5.71
CA GLU A 95 -40.86 -8.64 -6.30
C GLU A 95 -39.83 -9.41 -7.15
N GLN A 96 -39.94 -9.27 -8.45
CA GLN A 96 -38.95 -9.76 -9.37
C GLN A 96 -37.67 -8.99 -9.11
N PRO A 97 -36.50 -9.67 -8.92
CA PRO A 97 -35.22 -8.97 -8.88
C PRO A 97 -35.07 -8.19 -10.18
N ALA A 98 -34.63 -6.93 -10.07
CA ALA A 98 -34.37 -6.07 -11.22
C ALA A 98 -33.68 -6.87 -12.31
N THR A 99 -34.27 -6.91 -13.49
CA THR A 99 -33.78 -7.68 -14.64
C THR A 99 -32.42 -7.14 -15.02
N ALA A 100 -31.38 -7.91 -14.69
CA ALA A 100 -30.05 -7.65 -15.25
C ALA A 100 -30.18 -7.75 -16.77
N THR A 101 -29.73 -6.73 -17.49
CA THR A 101 -29.60 -6.80 -18.96
C THR A 101 -28.78 -8.03 -19.30
N ASP A 102 -29.29 -8.84 -20.24
CA ASP A 102 -28.64 -10.09 -20.66
C ASP A 102 -27.17 -9.82 -21.02
N ALA A 103 -26.28 -10.70 -20.53
CA ALA A 103 -24.86 -10.61 -20.83
C ALA A 103 -24.66 -10.70 -22.35
N GLU A 104 -24.01 -9.67 -22.92
CA GLU A 104 -23.54 -9.78 -24.30
C GLU A 104 -22.69 -11.04 -24.48
N ALA A 105 -22.77 -11.69 -25.67
CA ALA A 105 -21.88 -12.79 -26.02
C ALA A 105 -20.41 -12.36 -25.85
N ASP A 106 -19.48 -13.33 -25.67
CA ASP A 106 -18.04 -13.03 -25.58
C ASP A 106 -17.66 -11.99 -26.65
N ASN A 107 -17.31 -10.81 -26.17
CA ASN A 107 -17.01 -9.66 -27.04
C ASN A 107 -15.57 -9.70 -27.60
N GLY A 108 -14.82 -10.79 -27.33
CA GLY A 108 -13.42 -10.96 -27.76
C GLY A 108 -12.44 -10.00 -27.09
N ARG A 109 -12.90 -9.20 -26.12
CA ARG A 109 -12.11 -8.16 -25.48
C ARG A 109 -11.65 -8.57 -24.09
N VAL A 110 -10.59 -7.97 -23.62
CA VAL A 110 -10.04 -8.18 -22.28
C VAL A 110 -10.72 -7.21 -21.31
N ALA A 111 -11.18 -7.71 -20.17
CA ALA A 111 -11.65 -6.84 -19.09
C ALA A 111 -10.51 -6.56 -18.10
N ILE A 112 -10.19 -5.29 -17.86
CA ILE A 112 -9.31 -4.85 -16.77
C ILE A 112 -10.17 -4.24 -15.69
N VAL A 113 -10.15 -4.83 -14.50
CA VAL A 113 -10.84 -4.31 -13.32
C VAL A 113 -9.86 -3.41 -12.55
N GLY A 114 -10.12 -2.11 -12.59
CA GLY A 114 -9.30 -1.07 -11.98
C GLY A 114 -8.55 -0.19 -12.99
N GLY A 115 -8.93 1.10 -13.07
CA GLY A 115 -8.32 2.15 -13.89
C GLY A 115 -7.19 2.92 -13.17
N GLY A 116 -6.53 2.30 -12.19
CA GLY A 116 -5.34 2.85 -11.54
C GLY A 116 -4.09 2.73 -12.42
N LEU A 117 -2.92 3.12 -11.89
CA LEU A 117 -1.66 3.16 -12.64
C LEU A 117 -1.34 1.85 -13.38
N ALA A 118 -1.42 0.71 -12.69
CA ALA A 118 -1.14 -0.59 -13.31
C ALA A 118 -2.16 -0.96 -14.39
N GLY A 119 -3.46 -0.78 -14.11
CA GLY A 119 -4.52 -1.12 -15.07
C GLY A 119 -4.48 -0.24 -16.31
N SER A 120 -4.24 1.06 -16.16
CA SER A 120 -4.14 2.01 -17.27
C SER A 120 -2.90 1.74 -18.15
N LEU A 121 -1.74 1.45 -17.53
CA LEU A 121 -0.52 1.07 -18.24
C LEU A 121 -0.71 -0.24 -19.01
N LEU A 122 -1.30 -1.25 -18.37
CA LEU A 122 -1.53 -2.54 -19.00
C LEU A 122 -2.56 -2.46 -20.13
N ALA A 123 -3.62 -1.64 -19.97
CA ALA A 123 -4.59 -1.39 -21.05
C ALA A 123 -3.91 -0.86 -22.30
N LEU A 124 -3.02 0.12 -22.13
CA LEU A 124 -2.25 0.68 -23.23
C LEU A 124 -1.29 -0.35 -23.82
N SER A 125 -0.61 -1.15 -22.99
CA SER A 125 0.33 -2.19 -23.43
C SER A 125 -0.37 -3.24 -24.31
N LEU A 126 -1.54 -3.72 -23.88
CA LEU A 126 -2.35 -4.68 -24.63
C LEU A 126 -2.89 -4.07 -25.93
N ALA A 127 -3.41 -2.86 -25.86
CA ALA A 127 -3.98 -2.16 -27.01
C ALA A 127 -2.94 -1.92 -28.11
N ARG A 128 -1.70 -1.63 -27.77
CA ARG A 128 -0.57 -1.52 -28.74
C ARG A 128 -0.24 -2.84 -29.44
N GLN A 129 -0.64 -3.97 -28.88
CA GLN A 129 -0.56 -5.29 -29.51
C GLN A 129 -1.82 -5.64 -30.32
N GLY A 130 -2.75 -4.68 -30.51
CA GLY A 130 -3.99 -4.88 -31.24
C GLY A 130 -5.09 -5.57 -30.43
N VAL A 131 -4.90 -5.78 -29.13
CA VAL A 131 -5.88 -6.43 -28.26
C VAL A 131 -6.95 -5.41 -27.83
N GLY A 132 -8.23 -5.75 -28.01
CA GLY A 132 -9.34 -4.95 -27.51
C GLY A 132 -9.44 -5.02 -25.98
N VAL A 133 -9.57 -3.88 -25.30
CA VAL A 133 -9.58 -3.78 -23.84
C VAL A 133 -10.74 -2.93 -23.37
N ASP A 134 -11.48 -3.43 -22.37
CA ASP A 134 -12.46 -2.68 -21.59
C ASP A 134 -11.94 -2.50 -20.16
N VAL A 135 -11.77 -1.26 -19.71
CA VAL A 135 -11.30 -0.94 -18.35
C VAL A 135 -12.50 -0.51 -17.50
N TYR A 136 -12.74 -1.20 -16.40
CA TYR A 136 -13.81 -0.90 -15.45
C TYR A 136 -13.24 -0.31 -14.17
N GLU A 137 -13.52 0.97 -13.91
CA GLU A 137 -13.07 1.69 -12.71
C GLU A 137 -14.29 2.08 -11.86
N ARG A 138 -14.22 1.79 -10.56
CA ARG A 138 -15.32 2.05 -9.62
C ARG A 138 -15.53 3.53 -9.27
N ARG A 139 -14.49 4.35 -9.45
CA ARG A 139 -14.53 5.80 -9.18
C ARG A 139 -14.94 6.55 -10.44
N PRO A 140 -15.44 7.79 -10.28
CA PRO A 140 -15.67 8.68 -11.41
C PRO A 140 -14.35 8.99 -12.14
N ASP A 141 -14.49 9.49 -13.37
CA ASP A 141 -13.34 9.86 -14.20
C ASP A 141 -12.53 10.99 -13.53
N PRO A 142 -11.26 10.73 -13.16
CA PRO A 142 -10.44 11.72 -12.48
C PRO A 142 -10.07 12.93 -13.36
N ARG A 143 -10.40 12.91 -14.64
CA ARG A 143 -10.12 13.97 -15.61
C ARG A 143 -11.26 14.99 -15.72
N LEU A 144 -12.49 14.65 -15.30
CA LEU A 144 -13.67 15.49 -15.44
C LEU A 144 -13.82 16.56 -14.35
N GLY A 145 -12.87 16.68 -13.44
CA GLY A 145 -12.84 17.73 -12.44
C GLY A 145 -13.39 17.32 -11.08
N GLY A 146 -12.79 17.92 -10.05
CA GLY A 146 -13.04 17.69 -8.64
C GLY A 146 -11.92 16.85 -8.02
N ASP A 147 -11.44 17.28 -6.85
CA ASP A 147 -10.56 16.50 -5.97
C ASP A 147 -11.32 15.27 -5.41
N ALA A 148 -11.78 14.40 -6.34
CA ALA A 148 -12.47 13.18 -5.99
C ALA A 148 -11.47 12.19 -5.37
N GLY A 149 -11.13 12.39 -4.11
CA GLY A 149 -10.43 11.39 -3.34
C GLY A 149 -9.16 11.81 -2.60
N GLY A 150 -9.02 13.07 -2.23
CA GLY A 150 -7.88 13.53 -1.42
C GLY A 150 -6.64 13.89 -2.24
N ARG A 151 -5.68 14.55 -1.58
CA ARG A 151 -4.40 14.90 -2.19
C ARG A 151 -3.65 13.66 -2.62
N SER A 152 -2.92 13.77 -3.72
CA SER A 152 -2.17 12.68 -4.30
C SER A 152 -0.83 12.50 -3.58
N ILE A 153 -0.55 11.27 -3.15
CA ILE A 153 0.80 10.90 -2.71
C ILE A 153 1.73 10.95 -3.92
N ASN A 154 2.85 11.65 -3.77
CA ASN A 154 3.90 11.58 -4.77
C ASN A 154 4.59 10.22 -4.74
N LEU A 155 4.98 9.78 -5.90
CA LEU A 155 5.63 8.49 -6.11
C LEU A 155 7.06 8.68 -6.57
N GLY A 156 7.97 7.86 -6.05
CA GLY A 156 9.34 7.79 -6.55
C GLY A 156 9.43 6.88 -7.78
N LEU A 157 9.52 7.46 -8.98
CA LEU A 157 9.72 6.70 -10.21
C LEU A 157 11.17 6.22 -10.27
N SER A 158 11.37 4.91 -10.37
CA SER A 158 12.66 4.22 -10.41
C SER A 158 12.94 3.63 -11.78
N LYS A 159 14.10 3.00 -11.95
CA LYS A 159 14.51 2.39 -13.23
C LYS A 159 13.48 1.40 -13.81
N ARG A 160 12.77 0.64 -12.95
CA ARG A 160 11.72 -0.31 -13.38
C ARG A 160 10.52 0.40 -13.97
N GLY A 161 10.02 1.43 -13.28
CA GLY A 161 8.90 2.22 -13.78
C GLY A 161 9.26 2.96 -15.07
N ILE A 162 10.47 3.54 -15.16
CA ILE A 162 11.00 4.17 -16.37
C ILE A 162 11.01 3.17 -17.53
N GLN A 163 11.48 1.94 -17.31
CA GLN A 163 11.50 0.92 -18.35
C GLN A 163 10.09 0.60 -18.87
N ALA A 164 9.13 0.35 -18.00
CA ALA A 164 7.76 0.03 -18.42
C ALA A 164 7.11 1.20 -19.20
N LEU A 165 7.36 2.45 -18.78
CA LEU A 165 6.88 3.63 -19.49
C LEU A 165 7.58 3.82 -20.86
N THR A 166 8.85 3.42 -20.95
CA THR A 166 9.60 3.42 -22.22
C THR A 166 9.02 2.38 -23.18
N GLU A 167 8.66 1.19 -22.71
CA GLU A 167 8.07 0.11 -23.51
C GLU A 167 6.74 0.53 -24.16
N VAL A 168 5.97 1.40 -23.48
CA VAL A 168 4.74 1.98 -24.06
C VAL A 168 4.99 3.35 -24.74
N GLY A 169 6.24 3.81 -24.85
CA GLY A 169 6.61 5.04 -25.55
C GLY A 169 6.14 6.34 -24.88
N LEU A 170 5.94 6.34 -23.55
CA LEU A 170 5.46 7.51 -22.81
C LEU A 170 6.53 8.20 -21.98
N ILE A 171 7.76 7.71 -21.98
CA ILE A 171 8.81 8.23 -21.08
C ILE A 171 9.09 9.71 -21.32
N ASP A 172 9.09 10.15 -22.58
CA ASP A 172 9.40 11.54 -22.94
C ASP A 172 8.28 12.52 -22.51
N GLU A 173 7.04 12.04 -22.35
CA GLU A 173 5.93 12.83 -21.85
C GLU A 173 5.86 12.79 -20.31
N VAL A 174 6.28 11.69 -19.69
CA VAL A 174 6.26 11.50 -18.23
C VAL A 174 7.41 12.26 -17.55
N MET A 175 8.61 12.27 -18.13
CA MET A 175 9.76 12.89 -17.49
C MET A 175 9.57 14.39 -17.20
N PRO A 176 8.97 15.21 -18.08
CA PRO A 176 8.66 16.62 -17.79
C PRO A 176 7.64 16.82 -16.65
N LEU A 177 6.85 15.80 -16.29
CA LEU A 177 5.90 15.84 -15.16
C LEU A 177 6.59 15.52 -13.82
N SER A 178 7.85 15.18 -13.82
CA SER A 178 8.57 14.75 -12.61
C SER A 178 9.62 15.76 -12.15
N VAL A 179 9.98 15.69 -10.87
CA VAL A 179 11.12 16.39 -10.30
C VAL A 179 12.25 15.40 -10.03
N THR A 180 13.44 15.70 -10.54
CA THR A 180 14.60 14.83 -10.33
C THR A 180 15.14 14.98 -8.92
N MET A 181 15.20 13.88 -8.17
CA MET A 181 15.83 13.79 -6.86
C MET A 181 17.21 13.15 -6.99
N ARG A 182 18.27 13.89 -6.67
CA ARG A 182 19.69 13.45 -6.75
C ARG A 182 20.14 12.70 -5.51
N GLY A 183 19.36 12.80 -4.43
CA GLY A 183 19.67 12.18 -3.14
C GLY A 183 18.57 12.43 -2.14
N ARG A 184 18.91 12.24 -0.88
CA ARG A 184 18.02 12.56 0.23
C ARG A 184 18.71 13.52 1.21
N VAL A 185 17.96 14.45 1.74
CA VAL A 185 18.35 15.30 2.87
C VAL A 185 17.78 14.69 4.14
N ILE A 186 18.65 14.33 5.06
CA ILE A 186 18.26 13.79 6.37
C ILE A 186 18.31 14.91 7.39
N HIS A 187 17.18 15.19 8.03
CA HIS A 187 17.03 16.19 9.07
C HIS A 187 17.19 15.55 10.45
N SER A 188 18.25 15.91 11.12
CA SER A 188 18.55 15.43 12.47
C SER A 188 17.67 16.13 13.52
N PRO A 189 17.42 15.51 14.69
CA PRO A 189 16.62 16.13 15.76
C PRO A 189 17.23 17.43 16.35
N ASP A 190 18.52 17.62 16.19
CA ASP A 190 19.27 18.82 16.60
C ASP A 190 19.20 19.98 15.58
N GLY A 191 18.37 19.84 14.53
CA GLY A 191 18.22 20.83 13.46
C GLY A 191 19.27 20.74 12.36
N GLY A 192 20.28 19.86 12.49
CA GLY A 192 21.29 19.66 11.45
C GLY A 192 20.72 18.93 10.23
N THR A 193 21.23 19.25 9.03
CA THR A 193 20.87 18.58 7.79
C THR A 193 22.08 17.89 7.17
N ARG A 194 21.83 16.75 6.52
CA ARG A 194 22.88 16.03 5.78
C ARG A 194 22.36 15.51 4.46
N PHE A 195 22.95 15.98 3.37
CA PHE A 195 22.69 15.44 2.04
C PHE A 195 23.38 14.09 1.85
N GLN A 196 22.63 13.12 1.35
CA GLN A 196 23.10 11.78 1.00
C GLN A 196 22.75 11.51 -0.46
N PRO A 197 23.71 11.57 -1.40
CA PRO A 197 23.45 11.28 -2.80
C PRO A 197 23.03 9.83 -3.00
N TYR A 198 22.19 9.57 -4.00
CA TYR A 198 21.81 8.20 -4.40
C TYR A 198 22.95 7.47 -5.07
N GLY A 199 23.79 8.18 -5.78
CA GLY A 199 24.92 7.63 -6.48
C GLY A 199 26.13 8.54 -6.55
N LYS A 200 27.19 8.06 -7.18
CA LYS A 200 28.52 8.67 -7.16
C LYS A 200 28.71 9.87 -8.08
N ASN A 201 28.12 9.77 -9.28
CA ASN A 201 28.39 10.69 -10.40
C ASN A 201 27.15 11.45 -10.83
N GLY A 202 26.09 11.48 -9.99
CA GLY A 202 24.80 12.10 -10.32
C GLY A 202 23.98 11.33 -11.36
N GLY A 203 24.39 10.11 -11.71
CA GLY A 203 23.67 9.27 -12.67
C GLY A 203 22.56 8.41 -12.05
N GLU A 204 22.68 8.10 -10.76
CA GLU A 204 21.64 7.42 -10.00
C GLU A 204 20.72 8.46 -9.38
N VAL A 205 19.54 8.61 -9.96
CA VAL A 205 18.50 9.55 -9.52
C VAL A 205 17.17 8.83 -9.39
N LEU A 206 16.26 9.38 -8.61
CA LEU A 206 14.84 9.06 -8.62
C LEU A 206 14.06 10.26 -9.12
N HIS A 207 12.84 10.02 -9.56
CA HIS A 207 11.99 11.11 -10.03
C HIS A 207 10.72 11.13 -9.18
N SER A 208 10.46 12.26 -8.54
CA SER A 208 9.18 12.50 -7.84
C SER A 208 8.13 12.84 -8.87
N ILE A 209 7.02 12.13 -8.86
CA ILE A 209 5.89 12.38 -9.76
C ILE A 209 4.57 12.32 -9.01
N ASP A 210 3.66 13.23 -9.31
CA ASP A 210 2.30 13.19 -8.79
C ASP A 210 1.56 11.98 -9.35
N ARG A 211 0.98 11.18 -8.44
CA ARG A 211 0.27 9.95 -8.80
C ARG A 211 -0.94 10.19 -9.69
N ASN A 212 -1.70 11.25 -9.40
CA ASN A 212 -2.91 11.56 -10.15
C ASN A 212 -2.57 12.10 -11.53
N GLU A 213 -1.52 12.94 -11.64
CA GLU A 213 -1.04 13.46 -12.92
C GLU A 213 -0.56 12.31 -13.82
N LEU A 214 0.24 11.40 -13.29
CA LEU A 214 0.67 10.21 -14.04
C LEU A 214 -0.52 9.34 -14.47
N ASN A 215 -1.50 9.12 -13.56
CA ASN A 215 -2.67 8.30 -13.90
C ASN A 215 -3.54 8.97 -14.97
N ARG A 216 -3.74 10.29 -14.90
CA ARG A 216 -4.47 11.05 -15.93
C ARG A 216 -3.79 10.92 -17.29
N LEU A 217 -2.47 11.08 -17.36
CA LEU A 217 -1.70 10.88 -18.59
C LEU A 217 -1.91 9.49 -19.18
N LEU A 218 -1.77 8.43 -18.36
CA LEU A 218 -1.98 7.05 -18.80
C LEU A 218 -3.40 6.80 -19.31
N LEU A 219 -4.42 7.32 -18.61
CA LEU A 219 -5.83 7.22 -19.02
C LEU A 219 -6.09 7.97 -20.32
N ASP A 220 -5.50 9.16 -20.51
CA ASP A 220 -5.64 9.93 -21.74
C ASP A 220 -5.08 9.20 -22.95
N HIS A 221 -3.89 8.61 -22.81
CA HIS A 221 -3.30 7.81 -23.88
C HIS A 221 -4.09 6.53 -24.12
N ALA A 222 -4.57 5.87 -23.07
CA ALA A 222 -5.41 4.69 -23.20
C ALA A 222 -6.71 5.02 -23.96
N GLN A 223 -7.41 6.09 -23.62
CA GLN A 223 -8.66 6.49 -24.26
C GLN A 223 -8.51 6.86 -25.74
N ARG A 224 -7.38 7.49 -26.10
CA ARG A 224 -7.08 7.83 -27.50
C ARG A 224 -6.83 6.59 -28.37
N HIS A 225 -6.52 5.46 -27.75
CA HIS A 225 -6.25 4.23 -28.50
C HIS A 225 -7.57 3.53 -28.90
N PRO A 226 -7.81 3.24 -30.20
CA PRO A 226 -9.09 2.72 -30.70
C PRO A 226 -9.49 1.35 -30.09
N GLN A 227 -8.51 0.62 -29.56
CA GLN A 227 -8.73 -0.67 -28.91
C GLN A 227 -9.17 -0.56 -27.45
N VAL A 228 -9.14 0.63 -26.81
CA VAL A 228 -9.47 0.80 -25.39
C VAL A 228 -10.82 1.48 -25.22
N ARG A 229 -11.62 0.95 -24.31
CA ARG A 229 -12.83 1.59 -23.79
C ARG A 229 -12.69 1.75 -22.28
N LEU A 230 -12.99 2.94 -21.76
CA LEU A 230 -12.94 3.24 -20.33
C LEU A 230 -14.38 3.35 -19.80
N HIS A 231 -14.68 2.59 -18.76
CA HIS A 231 -15.98 2.57 -18.07
C HIS A 231 -15.75 2.98 -16.63
N PHE A 232 -16.06 4.25 -16.31
CA PHE A 232 -16.01 4.79 -14.95
C PHE A 232 -17.33 4.53 -14.24
N ASP A 233 -17.34 4.65 -12.90
CA ASP A 233 -18.47 4.33 -12.03
C ASP A 233 -18.97 2.88 -12.18
N HIS A 234 -18.06 1.96 -12.54
CA HIS A 234 -18.32 0.55 -12.69
C HIS A 234 -17.55 -0.27 -11.66
N ARG A 235 -18.22 -0.75 -10.64
CA ARG A 235 -17.64 -1.53 -9.56
C ARG A 235 -17.86 -3.03 -9.79
N LEU A 236 -16.80 -3.83 -9.74
CA LEU A 236 -16.94 -5.29 -9.75
C LEU A 236 -17.70 -5.77 -8.51
N ALA A 237 -18.85 -6.38 -8.70
CA ALA A 237 -19.70 -6.95 -7.65
C ALA A 237 -19.47 -8.46 -7.49
N HIS A 238 -19.42 -9.20 -8.59
CA HIS A 238 -19.28 -10.66 -8.58
C HIS A 238 -18.55 -11.18 -9.82
N VAL A 239 -17.96 -12.37 -9.70
CA VAL A 239 -17.31 -13.12 -10.78
C VAL A 239 -17.94 -14.52 -10.84
N ASP A 240 -18.69 -14.80 -11.90
CA ASP A 240 -19.14 -16.16 -12.20
C ASP A 240 -18.03 -16.87 -12.99
N LYS A 241 -17.27 -17.70 -12.28
CA LYS A 241 -16.10 -18.40 -12.82
C LYS A 241 -16.48 -19.49 -13.82
N ASP A 242 -17.66 -20.09 -13.66
CA ASP A 242 -18.12 -21.20 -14.48
C ASP A 242 -18.67 -20.69 -15.82
N ARG A 243 -19.37 -19.55 -15.78
CA ARG A 243 -19.88 -18.87 -16.97
C ARG A 243 -18.90 -17.90 -17.61
N ARG A 244 -17.75 -17.65 -16.97
CA ARG A 244 -16.76 -16.65 -17.37
C ARG A 244 -17.39 -15.26 -17.54
N GLU A 245 -18.15 -14.84 -16.52
CA GLU A 245 -18.94 -13.63 -16.54
C GLU A 245 -18.57 -12.72 -15.35
N LEU A 246 -18.49 -11.41 -15.59
CA LEU A 246 -18.37 -10.39 -14.55
C LEU A 246 -19.73 -9.73 -14.35
N GLU A 247 -20.13 -9.57 -13.10
CA GLU A 247 -21.24 -8.73 -12.69
C GLU A 247 -20.69 -7.42 -12.15
N LEU A 248 -21.01 -6.33 -12.82
CA LEU A 248 -20.59 -4.97 -12.47
C LEU A 248 -21.80 -4.21 -11.93
N GLU A 249 -21.56 -3.30 -11.00
CA GLU A 249 -22.55 -2.36 -10.48
C GLU A 249 -22.21 -0.96 -10.99
N SER A 250 -23.15 -0.33 -11.67
CA SER A 250 -23.04 1.05 -12.17
C SER A 250 -24.35 1.78 -11.94
N ASN A 251 -24.30 2.93 -11.26
CA ASN A 251 -25.48 3.75 -10.96
C ASN A 251 -26.66 2.98 -10.30
N GLY A 252 -26.35 1.97 -9.49
CA GLY A 252 -27.36 1.12 -8.83
C GLY A 252 -27.90 -0.01 -9.70
N GLU A 253 -27.51 -0.07 -10.96
CA GLU A 253 -27.87 -1.15 -11.88
C GLU A 253 -26.77 -2.22 -11.94
N ARG A 254 -27.15 -3.44 -12.29
CA ARG A 254 -26.22 -4.55 -12.52
C ARG A 254 -26.05 -4.81 -14.02
N VAL A 255 -24.80 -4.72 -14.47
CA VAL A 255 -24.39 -4.99 -15.83
C VAL A 255 -23.59 -6.29 -15.85
N ARG A 256 -23.91 -7.21 -16.76
CA ARG A 256 -23.15 -8.45 -16.95
C ARG A 256 -22.36 -8.37 -18.24
N VAL A 257 -21.10 -8.78 -18.15
CA VAL A 257 -20.18 -8.79 -19.30
C VAL A 257 -19.43 -10.11 -19.35
N ARG A 258 -19.18 -10.61 -20.57
CA ARG A 258 -18.41 -11.82 -20.84
C ARG A 258 -17.13 -11.47 -21.60
N PRO A 259 -16.05 -11.17 -20.87
CA PRO A 259 -14.77 -10.89 -21.50
C PRO A 259 -14.07 -12.18 -21.92
N SER A 260 -13.16 -12.09 -22.89
CA SER A 260 -12.29 -13.20 -23.27
C SER A 260 -11.39 -13.65 -22.11
N TRP A 261 -10.94 -12.72 -21.31
CA TRP A 261 -10.23 -12.94 -20.04
C TRP A 261 -10.21 -11.66 -19.21
N VAL A 262 -9.79 -11.79 -17.94
CA VAL A 262 -9.89 -10.74 -16.92
C VAL A 262 -8.53 -10.45 -16.30
N VAL A 263 -8.22 -9.16 -16.11
CA VAL A 263 -7.11 -8.69 -15.28
C VAL A 263 -7.66 -8.00 -14.05
N GLY A 264 -7.31 -8.49 -12.87
CA GLY A 264 -7.56 -7.79 -11.61
C GLY A 264 -6.41 -6.82 -11.31
N ALA A 265 -6.68 -5.51 -11.47
CA ALA A 265 -5.76 -4.41 -11.19
C ALA A 265 -6.37 -3.42 -10.17
N ASP A 266 -7.28 -3.89 -9.32
CA ASP A 266 -8.17 -3.13 -8.45
C ASP A 266 -7.58 -2.86 -7.05
N GLY A 267 -6.25 -2.99 -6.91
CA GLY A 267 -5.49 -2.54 -5.76
C GLY A 267 -5.50 -3.48 -4.56
N ALA A 268 -4.96 -3.02 -3.43
CA ALA A 268 -4.73 -3.84 -2.24
C ALA A 268 -6.00 -4.52 -1.69
N PHE A 269 -7.15 -3.89 -1.83
CA PHE A 269 -8.46 -4.44 -1.42
C PHE A 269 -9.22 -5.09 -2.57
N SER A 270 -8.50 -5.70 -3.51
CA SER A 270 -8.99 -6.27 -4.75
C SER A 270 -10.22 -7.17 -4.58
N ARG A 271 -11.30 -6.80 -5.26
CA ARG A 271 -12.49 -7.63 -5.39
C ARG A 271 -12.26 -8.78 -6.36
N ALA A 272 -11.52 -8.53 -7.45
CA ALA A 272 -11.14 -9.57 -8.42
C ALA A 272 -10.40 -10.72 -7.72
N ARG A 273 -9.42 -10.41 -6.83
CA ARG A 273 -8.74 -11.43 -6.01
C ARG A 273 -9.70 -12.18 -5.11
N GLN A 274 -10.56 -11.47 -4.37
CA GLN A 274 -11.52 -12.10 -3.45
C GLN A 274 -12.45 -13.06 -4.18
N GLU A 275 -12.99 -12.66 -5.32
CA GLU A 275 -13.90 -13.49 -6.12
C GLU A 275 -13.15 -14.67 -6.79
N MET A 276 -11.92 -14.45 -7.26
CA MET A 276 -11.08 -15.52 -7.81
C MET A 276 -10.83 -16.63 -6.77
N GLN A 277 -10.61 -16.26 -5.52
CA GLN A 277 -10.31 -17.19 -4.42
C GLN A 277 -11.56 -17.75 -3.73
N ARG A 278 -12.75 -17.24 -4.02
CA ARG A 278 -13.99 -17.65 -3.37
C ARG A 278 -14.26 -19.13 -3.59
N GLY A 279 -14.47 -19.87 -2.49
CA GLY A 279 -14.75 -21.31 -2.53
C GLY A 279 -13.49 -22.18 -2.74
N GLU A 280 -12.30 -21.60 -2.78
CA GLU A 280 -11.04 -22.33 -2.93
C GLU A 280 -10.15 -22.19 -1.68
N ARG A 281 -9.27 -23.16 -1.48
CA ARG A 281 -8.18 -23.02 -0.52
C ARG A 281 -7.09 -22.19 -1.17
N ALA A 282 -6.93 -20.94 -0.73
CA ALA A 282 -5.88 -20.06 -1.23
C ALA A 282 -5.06 -19.52 -0.07
N ASP A 283 -3.75 -19.50 -0.23
CA ASP A 283 -2.88 -18.79 0.70
C ASP A 283 -3.05 -17.29 0.48
N PHE A 284 -3.57 -16.63 1.50
CA PHE A 284 -3.76 -15.19 1.50
C PHE A 284 -3.31 -14.61 2.83
N GLN A 285 -2.46 -13.61 2.76
CA GLN A 285 -2.01 -12.85 3.91
C GLN A 285 -2.29 -11.37 3.68
N GLN A 286 -2.91 -10.75 4.68
CA GLN A 286 -3.07 -9.30 4.76
C GLN A 286 -2.58 -8.87 6.13
N GLU A 287 -1.50 -8.09 6.14
CA GLU A 287 -0.88 -7.59 7.35
C GLU A 287 -1.03 -6.07 7.40
N TYR A 288 -1.58 -5.55 8.48
CA TYR A 288 -1.62 -4.12 8.74
C TYR A 288 -0.47 -3.75 9.67
N LEU A 289 0.17 -2.63 9.35
CA LEU A 289 1.15 -2.04 10.25
C LEU A 289 0.40 -1.34 11.40
N GLU A 290 0.96 -1.38 12.60
CA GLU A 290 0.45 -0.62 13.76
C GLU A 290 0.63 0.90 13.60
N TRP A 291 1.21 1.32 12.50
CA TRP A 291 1.40 2.71 12.09
C TRP A 291 0.50 3.05 10.92
N GLY A 292 -0.04 4.26 10.97
CA GLY A 292 -0.75 4.88 9.85
C GLY A 292 0.11 5.97 9.19
N TYR A 293 -0.48 6.62 8.20
CA TYR A 293 0.13 7.78 7.59
C TYR A 293 -0.90 8.90 7.41
N LYS A 294 -0.38 10.14 7.37
CA LYS A 294 -1.15 11.35 7.08
C LYS A 294 -0.35 12.24 6.15
N GLU A 295 -1.03 12.82 5.19
CA GLU A 295 -0.43 13.73 4.22
C GLU A 295 -0.58 15.17 4.69
N LEU A 296 0.48 15.95 4.56
CA LEU A 296 0.52 17.39 4.80
C LEU A 296 1.15 18.08 3.59
N SER A 297 1.01 19.39 3.50
CA SER A 297 1.55 20.17 2.39
C SER A 297 2.50 21.22 2.87
N LEU A 298 3.65 21.28 2.20
CA LEU A 298 4.58 22.40 2.31
C LEU A 298 4.43 23.22 1.04
N SER A 299 3.89 24.43 1.18
CA SER A 299 3.62 25.32 0.05
C SER A 299 4.91 25.83 -0.58
N ALA A 300 4.85 26.12 -1.88
CA ALA A 300 5.90 26.87 -2.55
C ALA A 300 6.03 28.30 -1.99
N LEU A 301 7.16 28.93 -2.20
CA LEU A 301 7.33 30.35 -1.96
C LEU A 301 6.47 31.18 -2.93
N PRO A 302 6.12 32.43 -2.62
CA PRO A 302 5.30 33.28 -3.48
C PRO A 302 5.88 33.52 -4.89
N ASP A 303 7.16 33.39 -5.05
CA ASP A 303 7.88 33.50 -6.34
C ASP A 303 7.93 32.16 -7.12
N GLY A 304 7.29 31.09 -6.61
CA GLY A 304 7.34 29.75 -7.16
C GLY A 304 8.59 28.94 -6.78
N GLY A 305 9.46 29.50 -5.94
CA GLY A 305 10.61 28.77 -5.39
C GLY A 305 10.21 27.76 -4.32
N SER A 306 11.11 26.85 -3.99
CA SER A 306 10.91 25.89 -2.92
C SER A 306 11.48 26.38 -1.58
N GLN A 307 10.79 26.10 -0.48
CA GLN A 307 11.26 26.44 0.87
C GLN A 307 12.42 25.56 1.36
N ILE A 308 12.60 24.38 0.75
CA ILE A 308 13.67 23.42 1.05
C ILE A 308 14.27 22.92 -0.27
N GLU A 309 15.36 22.15 -0.22
CA GLU A 309 16.03 21.62 -1.41
C GLU A 309 15.07 20.85 -2.33
N LEU A 310 14.83 21.36 -3.55
CA LEU A 310 13.86 20.79 -4.49
C LEU A 310 14.33 19.46 -5.10
N GLU A 311 15.64 19.34 -5.40
CA GLU A 311 16.20 18.15 -6.06
C GLU A 311 16.53 17.02 -5.07
N ALA A 312 15.81 16.92 -3.95
CA ALA A 312 16.04 15.91 -2.91
C ALA A 312 14.76 15.35 -2.31
N LEU A 313 14.84 14.11 -1.88
CA LEU A 313 13.88 13.53 -0.94
C LEU A 313 14.25 13.98 0.47
N HIS A 314 13.37 14.65 1.20
CA HIS A 314 13.66 14.99 2.58
C HIS A 314 13.11 13.94 3.54
N VAL A 315 13.86 13.63 4.58
CA VAL A 315 13.51 12.62 5.58
C VAL A 315 13.78 13.15 6.98
N TRP A 316 12.78 13.12 7.85
CA TRP A 316 12.88 13.43 9.26
C TRP A 316 12.67 12.15 10.09
N PRO A 317 13.72 11.38 10.35
CA PRO A 317 13.61 10.19 11.19
C PRO A 317 13.54 10.60 12.67
N ARG A 318 12.43 10.29 13.32
CA ARG A 318 12.22 10.51 14.77
C ARG A 318 11.85 9.17 15.42
N LEU A 319 12.04 9.09 16.74
CA LEU A 319 11.74 7.85 17.47
C LEU A 319 10.26 7.47 17.40
N HIS A 320 9.40 8.48 17.47
CA HIS A 320 7.94 8.31 17.49
C HIS A 320 7.25 8.72 16.19
N GLY A 321 7.99 9.07 15.14
CA GLY A 321 7.43 9.46 13.86
C GLY A 321 8.48 9.53 12.75
N LEU A 322 8.02 9.45 11.53
CA LEU A 322 8.85 9.57 10.34
C LEU A 322 8.14 10.48 9.35
N PHE A 323 8.77 11.57 8.93
CA PHE A 323 8.36 12.32 7.76
C PHE A 323 9.20 11.96 6.55
N VAL A 324 8.53 11.89 5.41
CA VAL A 324 9.15 11.83 4.08
C VAL A 324 8.50 12.90 3.22
N SER A 325 9.31 13.72 2.55
CA SER A 325 8.84 14.79 1.68
C SER A 325 9.28 14.55 0.25
N HIS A 326 8.33 14.58 -0.65
CA HIS A 326 8.55 14.50 -2.10
C HIS A 326 8.33 15.87 -2.74
N PRO A 327 9.23 16.36 -3.59
CA PRO A 327 9.08 17.62 -4.29
C PRO A 327 8.02 17.57 -5.39
N ASN A 328 7.35 18.70 -5.60
CA ASN A 328 6.43 18.97 -6.71
C ASN A 328 7.06 19.97 -7.68
N ARG A 329 6.56 19.98 -8.92
CA ARG A 329 7.07 20.86 -9.99
C ARG A 329 6.85 22.35 -9.72
N ASP A 330 5.84 22.69 -8.96
CA ASP A 330 5.49 24.06 -8.57
C ASP A 330 6.32 24.61 -7.41
N GLY A 331 7.33 23.86 -6.95
CA GLY A 331 8.17 24.22 -5.80
C GLY A 331 7.58 23.82 -4.44
N SER A 332 6.35 23.32 -4.39
CA SER A 332 5.76 22.76 -3.18
C SER A 332 6.30 21.36 -2.87
N HIS A 333 5.99 20.85 -1.68
CA HIS A 333 6.31 19.46 -1.32
C HIS A 333 5.09 18.75 -0.71
N THR A 334 4.91 17.50 -1.08
CA THR A 334 3.99 16.58 -0.40
C THR A 334 4.72 15.88 0.72
N LEU A 335 4.28 16.11 1.94
CA LEU A 335 4.84 15.53 3.16
C LEU A 335 3.98 14.34 3.60
N THR A 336 4.59 13.20 3.80
CA THR A 336 3.94 12.02 4.37
C THR A 336 4.47 11.77 5.77
N LEU A 337 3.62 11.96 6.77
CA LEU A 337 3.91 11.62 8.16
C LEU A 337 3.46 10.19 8.45
N PHE A 338 4.34 9.41 9.05
CA PHE A 338 4.04 8.10 9.61
C PHE A 338 4.08 8.16 11.12
N LEU A 339 2.99 7.74 11.79
CA LEU A 339 2.86 7.67 13.25
C LEU A 339 2.16 6.37 13.67
N PRO A 340 2.36 5.91 14.93
CA PRO A 340 1.53 4.87 15.52
C PRO A 340 0.04 5.27 15.51
N PHE A 341 -0.84 4.29 15.35
CA PHE A 341 -2.28 4.54 15.53
C PHE A 341 -2.62 4.79 16.99
N GLU A 342 -1.98 4.07 17.92
CA GLU A 342 -2.28 4.06 19.33
C GLU A 342 -1.02 4.29 20.19
N GLY A 343 -1.23 4.62 21.46
CA GLY A 343 -0.16 4.91 22.41
C GLY A 343 0.10 6.41 22.58
N PRO A 344 1.11 6.80 23.36
CA PRO A 344 1.48 8.19 23.52
C PRO A 344 2.00 8.76 22.20
N ASP A 345 1.69 10.06 21.96
CA ASP A 345 2.11 10.78 20.75
C ASP A 345 1.71 10.04 19.44
N SER A 346 0.46 9.61 19.36
CA SER A 346 -0.11 8.82 18.26
C SER A 346 -1.28 9.53 17.58
N PHE A 347 -1.82 8.97 16.49
CA PHE A 347 -3.04 9.50 15.87
C PHE A 347 -4.24 9.49 16.83
N ALA A 348 -4.32 8.52 17.76
CA ALA A 348 -5.41 8.45 18.73
C ALA A 348 -5.33 9.53 19.82
N THR A 349 -4.15 10.04 20.11
CA THR A 349 -3.95 11.06 21.15
C THR A 349 -3.78 12.47 20.58
N THR A 350 -3.69 12.63 19.25
CA THR A 350 -3.50 13.91 18.58
C THR A 350 -4.79 14.26 17.81
N THR A 351 -5.81 14.72 18.54
CA THR A 351 -7.17 14.90 18.03
C THR A 351 -7.62 16.36 17.92
N GLY A 352 -6.89 17.28 18.52
CA GLY A 352 -7.19 18.71 18.53
C GLY A 352 -5.98 19.57 18.20
N GLU A 353 -6.21 20.87 18.04
CA GLU A 353 -5.19 21.85 17.67
C GLU A 353 -4.00 21.87 18.65
N ALA A 354 -4.28 21.84 19.97
CA ALA A 354 -3.26 21.90 21.00
C ALA A 354 -2.32 20.69 20.96
N GLU A 355 -2.90 19.49 20.78
CA GLU A 355 -2.15 18.24 20.68
C GLU A 355 -1.32 18.19 19.41
N VAL A 356 -1.84 18.70 18.28
CA VAL A 356 -1.10 18.79 17.00
C VAL A 356 0.13 19.69 17.18
N LYS A 357 -0.06 20.90 17.73
CA LYS A 357 1.04 21.83 17.97
C LYS A 357 2.09 21.22 18.93
N ALA A 358 1.65 20.63 20.03
CA ALA A 358 2.54 19.98 21.00
C ALA A 358 3.34 18.82 20.40
N LEU A 359 2.72 17.99 19.54
CA LEU A 359 3.40 16.92 18.83
C LEU A 359 4.50 17.44 17.91
N PHE A 360 4.20 18.50 17.13
CA PHE A 360 5.15 19.07 16.18
C PHE A 360 6.27 19.85 16.89
N ASP A 361 5.97 20.65 17.90
CA ASP A 361 6.97 21.35 18.72
C ASP A 361 7.95 20.36 19.38
N LYS A 362 7.44 19.20 19.79
CA LYS A 362 8.24 18.15 20.44
C LYS A 362 9.16 17.39 19.50
N TYR A 363 8.66 17.01 18.31
CA TYR A 363 9.37 16.08 17.43
C TYR A 363 9.86 16.70 16.12
N PHE A 364 9.20 17.75 15.65
CA PHE A 364 9.45 18.36 14.33
C PHE A 364 9.48 19.89 14.39
N PRO A 365 10.18 20.49 15.38
CA PRO A 365 10.18 21.95 15.54
C PRO A 365 10.72 22.69 14.31
N ASP A 366 11.57 22.05 13.54
CA ASP A 366 12.11 22.55 12.27
C ASP A 366 11.08 22.60 11.14
N LEU A 367 9.99 21.82 11.22
CA LEU A 367 8.88 21.86 10.25
C LEU A 367 7.80 22.89 10.61
N VAL A 368 7.62 23.26 11.88
CA VAL A 368 6.54 24.16 12.32
C VAL A 368 6.51 25.47 11.52
N PRO A 369 7.64 26.19 11.35
CA PRO A 369 7.64 27.45 10.60
C PRO A 369 7.36 27.27 9.08
N LEU A 370 7.53 26.07 8.55
CA LEU A 370 7.32 25.74 7.15
C LEU A 370 5.88 25.33 6.85
N LEU A 371 5.05 25.06 7.87
CA LEU A 371 3.70 24.50 7.76
C LEU A 371 2.64 25.47 8.35
N PRO A 372 2.35 26.61 7.72
CA PRO A 372 1.41 27.59 8.26
C PRO A 372 -0.03 27.02 8.40
N ASN A 373 -0.40 26.04 7.57
CA ASN A 373 -1.72 25.39 7.58
C ASN A 373 -1.71 24.03 8.29
N LEU A 374 -0.73 23.77 9.16
CA LEU A 374 -0.53 22.46 9.82
C LEU A 374 -1.80 21.90 10.45
N VAL A 375 -2.52 22.70 11.22
CA VAL A 375 -3.71 22.25 11.95
C VAL A 375 -4.86 21.96 10.99
N ASP A 376 -5.09 22.81 10.01
CA ASP A 376 -6.15 22.64 9.01
C ASP A 376 -5.89 21.38 8.16
N ASP A 377 -4.67 21.21 7.68
CA ASP A 377 -4.26 20.00 6.95
C ASP A 377 -4.41 18.75 7.84
N TRP A 378 -4.04 18.84 9.12
CA TRP A 378 -4.18 17.72 10.05
C TRP A 378 -5.62 17.31 10.26
N MET A 379 -6.51 18.28 10.47
CA MET A 379 -7.92 18.02 10.77
C MET A 379 -8.71 17.60 9.53
N SER A 380 -8.39 18.11 8.36
CA SER A 380 -9.13 17.85 7.11
C SER A 380 -8.65 16.58 6.38
N HIS A 381 -7.38 16.18 6.51
CA HIS A 381 -6.87 15.01 5.80
C HIS A 381 -7.13 13.70 6.56
N PRO A 382 -7.56 12.65 5.88
CA PRO A 382 -7.78 11.36 6.52
C PRO A 382 -6.46 10.70 6.93
N THR A 383 -6.53 9.86 7.97
CA THR A 383 -5.42 8.98 8.34
C THR A 383 -5.53 7.68 7.56
N GLY A 384 -4.51 7.34 6.78
CA GLY A 384 -4.44 6.13 5.98
C GLY A 384 -3.80 4.97 6.73
N SER A 385 -4.19 3.74 6.39
CA SER A 385 -3.59 2.51 6.91
C SER A 385 -2.53 1.98 5.94
N LEU A 386 -1.50 1.37 6.49
CA LEU A 386 -0.46 0.68 5.74
C LEU A 386 -0.73 -0.82 5.76
N THR A 387 -0.83 -1.44 4.59
CA THR A 387 -1.08 -2.87 4.47
C THR A 387 -0.13 -3.54 3.51
N THR A 388 0.22 -4.78 3.81
CA THR A 388 0.91 -5.68 2.89
C THR A 388 -0.03 -6.80 2.49
N ILE A 389 -0.06 -7.12 1.22
CA ILE A 389 -0.83 -8.21 0.64
C ILE A 389 0.14 -9.24 0.06
N ARG A 390 -0.11 -10.49 0.37
CA ARG A 390 0.52 -11.64 -0.31
C ARG A 390 -0.56 -12.64 -0.65
N THR A 391 -0.54 -13.15 -1.86
CA THR A 391 -1.44 -14.21 -2.28
C THR A 391 -0.66 -15.31 -3.01
N GLY A 392 -0.96 -16.54 -2.65
CA GLY A 392 -0.27 -17.72 -3.19
C GLY A 392 -0.65 -18.05 -4.63
N ARG A 393 -1.73 -17.47 -5.14
CA ARG A 393 -2.19 -17.67 -6.50
C ARG A 393 -2.54 -16.33 -7.14
N TRP A 394 -1.92 -16.04 -8.29
CA TRP A 394 -2.11 -14.81 -9.05
C TRP A 394 -2.99 -14.98 -10.29
N HIS A 395 -3.29 -16.21 -10.65
CA HIS A 395 -4.15 -16.51 -11.81
C HIS A 395 -5.06 -17.69 -11.54
N ARG A 396 -6.12 -17.78 -12.33
CA ARG A 396 -6.99 -18.94 -12.44
C ARG A 396 -7.12 -19.35 -13.91
N ASP A 397 -6.63 -20.54 -14.18
CA ASP A 397 -6.64 -21.14 -15.50
C ASP A 397 -6.08 -20.18 -16.58
N ASP A 398 -6.78 -20.01 -17.68
CA ASP A 398 -6.47 -19.10 -18.77
C ASP A 398 -7.33 -17.81 -18.76
N TRP A 399 -8.09 -17.58 -17.66
CA TRP A 399 -9.16 -16.59 -17.69
C TRP A 399 -9.01 -15.41 -16.74
N ILE A 400 -8.48 -15.58 -15.53
CA ILE A 400 -8.23 -14.47 -14.59
C ILE A 400 -6.75 -14.40 -14.25
N VAL A 401 -6.18 -13.18 -14.25
CA VAL A 401 -4.84 -12.90 -13.75
C VAL A 401 -4.85 -11.60 -12.93
N LEU A 402 -4.06 -11.53 -11.86
CA LEU A 402 -3.91 -10.37 -11.00
C LEU A 402 -2.60 -9.64 -11.29
N VAL A 403 -2.57 -8.30 -11.14
CA VAL A 403 -1.38 -7.47 -11.30
C VAL A 403 -1.30 -6.40 -10.21
N GLY A 404 -0.08 -6.01 -9.84
CA GLY A 404 0.19 -4.95 -8.90
C GLY A 404 -0.34 -5.22 -7.49
N ASP A 405 -0.87 -4.19 -6.83
CA ASP A 405 -1.35 -4.28 -5.45
C ASP A 405 -2.48 -5.31 -5.28
N ALA A 406 -3.16 -5.71 -6.36
CA ALA A 406 -4.17 -6.77 -6.29
C ALA A 406 -3.57 -8.11 -5.86
N CYS A 407 -2.30 -8.37 -6.13
CA CYS A 407 -1.62 -9.61 -5.75
C CYS A 407 -0.50 -9.41 -4.71
N HIS A 408 0.14 -8.24 -4.62
CA HIS A 408 1.32 -8.03 -3.76
C HIS A 408 1.50 -6.59 -3.29
N ALA A 409 0.51 -5.98 -2.65
CA ALA A 409 0.69 -4.67 -2.04
C ALA A 409 1.80 -4.71 -0.98
N VAL A 410 2.64 -3.67 -0.94
CA VAL A 410 3.77 -3.57 -0.02
C VAL A 410 3.77 -2.26 0.74
N TYR A 411 4.40 -2.21 1.90
CA TYR A 411 4.62 -0.96 2.61
C TYR A 411 5.45 0.05 1.77
N PRO A 412 5.18 1.34 1.85
CA PRO A 412 5.78 2.35 0.94
C PRO A 412 7.24 2.67 1.22
N PHE A 413 7.84 2.11 2.27
CA PHE A 413 9.16 2.53 2.78
C PHE A 413 10.33 2.33 1.82
N TYR A 414 10.18 1.46 0.83
CA TYR A 414 11.17 1.29 -0.24
C TYR A 414 10.84 2.10 -1.51
N GLY A 415 9.63 2.69 -1.60
CA GLY A 415 9.17 3.44 -2.77
C GLY A 415 9.02 2.58 -4.03
N GLN A 416 8.69 1.29 -3.90
CA GLN A 416 8.68 0.36 -5.03
C GLN A 416 7.29 -0.18 -5.42
N GLY A 417 6.20 0.20 -4.75
CA GLY A 417 4.86 -0.33 -5.06
C GLY A 417 4.47 -0.11 -6.53
N MET A 418 4.44 1.14 -6.98
CA MET A 418 4.15 1.49 -8.38
C MET A 418 5.16 0.84 -9.35
N ASN A 419 6.46 0.95 -9.04
CA ASN A 419 7.52 0.42 -9.91
C ASN A 419 7.42 -1.10 -10.09
N SER A 420 7.07 -1.82 -9.03
CA SER A 420 6.83 -3.27 -9.08
C SER A 420 5.57 -3.61 -9.88
N ALA A 421 4.49 -2.83 -9.71
CA ALA A 421 3.26 -3.00 -10.49
C ALA A 421 3.48 -2.74 -12.00
N PHE A 422 4.32 -1.77 -12.35
CA PHE A 422 4.69 -1.51 -13.74
C PHE A 422 5.57 -2.63 -14.31
N GLU A 423 6.49 -3.15 -13.52
CA GLU A 423 7.28 -4.34 -13.89
C GLU A 423 6.40 -5.59 -14.07
N ASP A 424 5.29 -5.72 -13.33
CA ASP A 424 4.30 -6.79 -13.56
C ASP A 424 3.65 -6.67 -14.94
N CYS A 425 3.29 -5.43 -15.35
CA CYS A 425 2.73 -5.21 -16.68
C CYS A 425 3.72 -5.67 -17.77
N SER A 426 4.99 -5.27 -17.67
CA SER A 426 6.04 -5.72 -18.60
C SER A 426 6.24 -7.23 -18.60
N ALA A 427 6.25 -7.85 -17.41
CA ALA A 427 6.44 -9.30 -17.26
C ALA A 427 5.25 -10.10 -17.81
N LEU A 428 4.02 -9.65 -17.58
CA LEU A 428 2.81 -10.27 -18.13
C LEU A 428 2.81 -10.17 -19.66
N MET A 429 3.12 -9.00 -20.23
CA MET A 429 3.22 -8.81 -21.67
C MET A 429 4.30 -9.70 -22.30
N ALA A 430 5.46 -9.83 -21.66
CA ALA A 430 6.52 -10.71 -22.12
C ALA A 430 6.12 -12.21 -22.05
N ALA A 431 5.38 -12.61 -21.03
CA ALA A 431 4.85 -13.96 -20.90
C ALA A 431 3.80 -14.26 -21.97
N LEU A 432 2.86 -13.35 -22.22
CA LEU A 432 1.86 -13.47 -23.30
C LEU A 432 2.54 -13.59 -24.68
N ALA A 433 3.52 -12.75 -24.96
CA ALA A 433 4.27 -12.80 -26.23
C ALA A 433 5.01 -14.15 -26.40
N ARG A 434 5.58 -14.70 -25.33
CA ARG A 434 6.34 -15.98 -25.36
C ARG A 434 5.44 -17.19 -25.57
N HIS A 435 4.27 -17.21 -24.96
CA HIS A 435 3.38 -18.37 -24.95
C HIS A 435 2.24 -18.29 -25.98
N GLY A 436 2.09 -17.15 -26.65
CA GLY A 436 1.11 -16.94 -27.73
C GLY A 436 -0.33 -17.28 -27.29
N GLN A 437 -0.97 -18.23 -27.93
CA GLN A 437 -2.35 -18.61 -27.64
C GLN A 437 -2.54 -19.37 -26.31
N ASN A 438 -1.46 -19.84 -25.69
CA ASN A 438 -1.53 -20.57 -24.42
C ASN A 438 -1.49 -19.61 -23.22
N ARG A 439 -2.63 -18.94 -22.94
CA ARG A 439 -2.74 -17.99 -21.83
C ARG A 439 -2.50 -18.62 -20.48
N ALA A 440 -2.95 -19.86 -20.26
CA ALA A 440 -2.70 -20.53 -18.98
C ALA A 440 -1.20 -20.67 -18.69
N ALA A 441 -0.41 -21.07 -19.69
CA ALA A 441 1.04 -21.11 -19.58
C ALA A 441 1.65 -19.71 -19.41
N ALA A 442 1.13 -18.69 -20.08
CA ALA A 442 1.58 -17.31 -19.94
C ALA A 442 1.36 -16.78 -18.51
N PHE A 443 0.16 -16.98 -17.96
CA PHE A 443 -0.19 -16.55 -16.61
C PHE A 443 0.65 -17.27 -15.54
N ALA A 444 0.85 -18.59 -15.71
CA ALA A 444 1.70 -19.38 -14.83
C ALA A 444 3.17 -18.91 -14.88
N ALA A 445 3.71 -18.65 -16.07
CA ALA A 445 5.06 -18.14 -16.25
C ALA A 445 5.24 -16.74 -15.65
N TYR A 446 4.26 -15.86 -15.80
CA TYR A 446 4.22 -14.55 -15.18
C TYR A 446 4.27 -14.66 -13.64
N GLU A 447 3.35 -15.42 -13.03
CA GLU A 447 3.32 -15.64 -11.57
C GLU A 447 4.65 -16.21 -11.07
N GLN A 448 5.16 -17.25 -11.72
CA GLN A 448 6.41 -17.90 -11.34
C GLN A 448 7.61 -16.93 -11.41
N SER A 449 7.64 -16.06 -12.39
CA SER A 449 8.73 -15.09 -12.56
C SER A 449 8.66 -13.92 -11.59
N ARG A 450 7.46 -13.53 -11.12
CA ARG A 450 7.27 -12.31 -10.33
C ARG A 450 7.10 -12.56 -8.84
N ARG A 451 6.27 -13.54 -8.45
CA ARG A 451 5.88 -13.77 -7.07
C ARG A 451 7.06 -13.90 -6.09
N PRO A 452 8.12 -14.68 -6.35
CA PRO A 452 9.25 -14.81 -5.41
C PRO A 452 9.97 -13.48 -5.17
N HIS A 453 9.99 -12.61 -6.17
CA HIS A 453 10.64 -11.30 -6.09
C HIS A 453 9.77 -10.28 -5.35
N THR A 454 8.46 -10.27 -5.56
CA THR A 454 7.54 -9.38 -4.83
C THR A 454 7.37 -9.80 -3.38
N ASP A 455 7.40 -11.10 -3.06
CA ASP A 455 7.47 -11.59 -1.68
C ASP A 455 8.75 -11.09 -0.99
N THR A 456 9.89 -11.13 -1.69
CA THR A 456 11.15 -10.55 -1.20
C THR A 456 11.02 -9.03 -1.00
N LEU A 457 10.38 -8.31 -1.91
CA LEU A 457 10.15 -6.87 -1.76
C LEU A 457 9.31 -6.53 -0.53
N ALA A 458 8.29 -7.33 -0.23
CA ALA A 458 7.47 -7.15 0.97
C ALA A 458 8.31 -7.29 2.25
N GLU A 459 9.20 -8.30 2.33
CA GLU A 459 10.12 -8.45 3.46
C GLU A 459 11.11 -7.28 3.56
N LEU A 460 11.68 -6.86 2.44
CA LEU A 460 12.59 -5.73 2.38
C LEU A 460 11.90 -4.42 2.82
N SER A 461 10.65 -4.19 2.43
CA SER A 461 9.89 -3.01 2.81
C SER A 461 9.62 -2.98 4.32
N LYS A 462 9.29 -4.14 4.90
CA LYS A 462 9.12 -4.31 6.34
C LYS A 462 10.44 -4.09 7.10
N ALA A 463 11.53 -4.68 6.62
CA ALA A 463 12.86 -4.53 7.20
C ALA A 463 13.35 -3.07 7.15
N ASN A 464 13.08 -2.36 6.06
CA ASN A 464 13.45 -0.96 5.90
C ASN A 464 12.70 -0.04 6.87
N PHE A 465 11.44 -0.33 7.17
CA PHE A 465 10.71 0.38 8.22
C PHE A 465 11.40 0.26 9.59
N VAL A 466 11.78 -0.97 9.97
CA VAL A 466 12.50 -1.23 11.21
C VAL A 466 13.88 -0.52 11.21
N GLU A 467 14.57 -0.53 10.07
CA GLU A 467 15.85 0.15 9.88
C GLU A 467 15.72 1.66 10.07
N LEU A 468 14.74 2.30 9.44
CA LEU A 468 14.48 3.74 9.55
C LEU A 468 14.10 4.14 10.97
N LYS A 469 13.35 3.30 11.69
CA LYS A 469 12.91 3.56 13.06
C LYS A 469 14.02 3.37 14.11
N GLN A 470 14.82 2.30 14.01
CA GLN A 470 15.66 1.83 15.11
C GLN A 470 17.17 1.92 14.83
N LYS A 471 17.61 1.63 13.60
CA LYS A 471 19.03 1.41 13.29
C LYS A 471 19.80 2.67 12.91
N VAL A 472 19.12 3.76 12.56
CA VAL A 472 19.77 5.03 12.15
C VAL A 472 20.68 5.60 13.25
N LYS A 473 20.43 5.28 14.52
CA LYS A 473 21.22 5.71 15.67
C LYS A 473 22.41 4.80 15.98
N SER A 474 22.54 3.63 15.37
CA SER A 474 23.63 2.70 15.65
C SER A 474 24.92 3.14 14.95
N PRO A 475 26.01 3.45 15.69
CA PRO A 475 27.32 3.80 15.11
C PRO A 475 27.86 2.71 14.17
N TRP A 476 27.67 1.45 14.55
CA TRP A 476 28.06 0.30 13.75
C TRP A 476 27.31 0.22 12.42
N PHE A 477 26.01 0.46 12.44
CA PHE A 477 25.19 0.52 11.24
C PHE A 477 25.64 1.62 10.28
N VAL A 478 25.91 2.82 10.82
CA VAL A 478 26.42 3.96 10.03
C VAL A 478 27.80 3.63 9.46
N ALA A 479 28.71 3.05 10.25
CA ALA A 479 30.03 2.63 9.77
C ALA A 479 29.94 1.60 8.65
N ARG A 480 29.05 0.61 8.81
CA ARG A 480 28.80 -0.43 7.79
C ARG A 480 28.27 0.18 6.49
N LYS A 481 27.33 1.11 6.55
CA LYS A 481 26.82 1.84 5.36
C LYS A 481 27.91 2.67 4.67
N ARG A 482 28.80 3.32 5.46
CA ARG A 482 29.96 4.03 4.91
C ARG A 482 30.93 3.10 4.19
N LEU A 483 31.15 1.90 4.72
CA LEU A 483 31.97 0.87 4.08
C LEU A 483 31.35 0.41 2.74
N ASP A 484 30.02 0.19 2.69
CA ASP A 484 29.34 -0.15 1.44
C ASP A 484 29.51 0.92 0.37
N VAL A 485 29.37 2.20 0.75
CA VAL A 485 29.59 3.33 -0.17
C VAL A 485 31.04 3.37 -0.63
N ALA A 486 32.00 3.17 0.27
CA ALA A 486 33.42 3.14 -0.08
C ALA A 486 33.75 2.00 -1.02
N LEU A 487 33.28 0.79 -0.72
CA LEU A 487 33.49 -0.39 -1.59
C LEU A 487 32.84 -0.20 -2.97
N ASN A 488 31.63 0.34 -3.03
CA ASN A 488 31.00 0.68 -4.30
C ASN A 488 31.83 1.74 -5.06
N ARG A 489 32.48 2.66 -4.33
CA ARG A 489 33.35 3.67 -4.93
C ARG A 489 34.57 3.06 -5.64
N PHE A 490 35.19 2.06 -5.09
CA PHE A 490 36.38 1.44 -5.66
C PHE A 490 36.05 0.26 -6.60
N LEU A 491 34.92 -0.42 -6.38
CA LEU A 491 34.50 -1.63 -7.09
C LEU A 491 33.07 -1.50 -7.64
N PRO A 492 32.73 -0.50 -8.47
CA PRO A 492 31.33 -0.17 -8.83
C PRO A 492 30.62 -1.27 -9.62
N LYS A 493 31.35 -2.14 -10.32
CA LYS A 493 30.76 -3.25 -11.09
C LYS A 493 30.48 -4.49 -10.24
N THR A 494 31.28 -4.71 -9.20
CA THR A 494 31.21 -5.91 -8.37
C THR A 494 30.48 -5.68 -7.06
N TRP A 495 30.66 -4.52 -6.43
CA TRP A 495 30.04 -4.15 -5.17
C TRP A 495 28.91 -3.14 -5.37
N LEU A 496 27.67 -3.61 -5.34
CA LEU A 496 26.48 -2.76 -5.45
C LEU A 496 25.70 -2.80 -4.12
N PRO A 497 25.46 -1.66 -3.46
CA PRO A 497 24.59 -1.61 -2.29
C PRO A 497 23.18 -2.09 -2.63
N LEU A 498 22.51 -2.76 -1.67
CA LEU A 498 21.18 -3.33 -1.89
C LEU A 498 20.18 -2.27 -2.37
N TYR A 499 20.19 -1.09 -1.75
CA TYR A 499 19.31 0.00 -2.16
C TYR A 499 19.53 0.40 -3.62
N THR A 500 20.79 0.50 -4.06
CA THR A 500 21.14 0.81 -5.46
C THR A 500 20.60 -0.25 -6.42
N MET A 501 20.75 -1.55 -6.07
CA MET A 501 20.20 -2.64 -6.89
C MET A 501 18.68 -2.56 -7.01
N ILE A 502 17.98 -2.20 -5.94
CA ILE A 502 16.51 -2.13 -5.91
C ILE A 502 15.99 -0.90 -6.65
N ALA A 503 16.55 0.28 -6.39
CA ALA A 503 16.02 1.54 -6.88
C ALA A 503 16.56 1.95 -8.26
N HIS A 504 17.81 1.61 -8.59
CA HIS A 504 18.48 2.12 -9.79
C HIS A 504 18.83 1.04 -10.82
N THR A 505 18.37 -0.20 -10.61
CA THR A 505 18.54 -1.29 -11.59
C THR A 505 17.25 -2.06 -11.79
N THR A 506 17.25 -2.95 -12.77
CA THR A 506 16.17 -3.91 -13.03
C THR A 506 16.53 -5.32 -12.56
N ILE A 507 17.58 -5.47 -11.72
CA ILE A 507 17.91 -6.76 -11.09
C ILE A 507 16.70 -7.23 -10.27
N PRO A 508 16.18 -8.45 -10.47
CA PRO A 508 15.06 -8.95 -9.71
C PRO A 508 15.30 -8.86 -8.19
N TYR A 509 14.27 -8.52 -7.41
CA TYR A 509 14.43 -8.21 -5.98
C TYR A 509 15.08 -9.35 -5.18
N GLY A 510 14.70 -10.60 -5.44
CA GLY A 510 15.30 -11.78 -4.80
C GLY A 510 16.79 -11.94 -5.15
N ASP A 511 17.16 -11.69 -6.41
CA ASP A 511 18.55 -11.78 -6.86
C ASP A 511 19.39 -10.64 -6.26
N ALA A 512 18.82 -9.44 -6.14
CA ALA A 512 19.46 -8.31 -5.47
C ALA A 512 19.75 -8.62 -4.01
N LEU A 513 18.78 -9.20 -3.28
CA LEU A 513 18.97 -9.63 -1.90
C LEU A 513 20.02 -10.76 -1.78
N ALA A 514 19.93 -11.78 -2.64
CA ALA A 514 20.89 -12.87 -2.66
C ALA A 514 22.32 -12.37 -2.96
N ARG A 515 22.45 -11.37 -3.85
CA ARG A 515 23.74 -10.72 -4.12
C ARG A 515 24.24 -9.94 -2.91
N ALA A 516 23.38 -9.17 -2.24
CA ALA A 516 23.75 -8.46 -1.01
C ALA A 516 24.24 -9.41 0.08
N HIS A 517 23.54 -10.53 0.32
CA HIS A 517 23.97 -11.55 1.28
C HIS A 517 25.30 -12.21 0.89
N ARG A 518 25.58 -12.41 -0.40
CA ARG A 518 26.93 -12.90 -0.83
C ARG A 518 28.02 -11.89 -0.51
N GLN A 519 27.76 -10.59 -0.75
CA GLN A 519 28.69 -9.51 -0.41
C GLN A 519 28.95 -9.45 1.09
N GLU A 520 27.92 -9.59 1.93
CA GLU A 520 28.05 -9.61 3.39
C GLU A 520 28.87 -10.80 3.88
N ARG A 521 28.61 -12.00 3.33
CA ARG A 521 29.40 -13.20 3.68
C ARG A 521 30.87 -13.05 3.28
N PHE A 522 31.15 -12.45 2.14
CA PHE A 522 32.51 -12.16 1.71
C PHE A 522 33.25 -11.24 2.69
N LEU A 523 32.60 -10.15 3.14
CA LEU A 523 33.19 -9.25 4.13
C LEU A 523 33.44 -9.95 5.48
N ALA A 524 32.46 -10.71 5.95
CA ALA A 524 32.61 -11.46 7.21
C ALA A 524 33.77 -12.45 7.12
N GLY A 525 33.88 -13.20 6.04
CA GLY A 525 34.99 -14.11 5.80
C GLY A 525 36.36 -13.41 5.72
N SER A 526 36.42 -12.27 5.04
CA SER A 526 37.64 -11.44 4.93
C SER A 526 38.06 -10.89 6.29
N ALA A 527 37.11 -10.46 7.12
CA ALA A 527 37.39 -9.95 8.47
C ALA A 527 37.94 -11.05 9.39
N VAL A 528 37.34 -12.26 9.33
CA VAL A 528 37.84 -13.43 10.09
C VAL A 528 39.24 -13.85 9.62
N GLY A 529 39.45 -13.88 8.30
CA GLY A 529 40.79 -14.20 7.74
C GLY A 529 41.86 -13.19 8.16
N LEU A 530 41.52 -11.89 8.15
CA LEU A 530 42.44 -10.85 8.59
C LEU A 530 42.74 -10.95 10.11
N ALA A 531 41.72 -11.17 10.93
CA ALA A 531 41.92 -11.39 12.37
C ALA A 531 42.78 -12.61 12.66
N GLY A 532 42.56 -13.71 11.93
CA GLY A 532 43.40 -14.89 12.00
C GLY A 532 44.86 -14.64 11.61
N ALA A 533 45.09 -13.91 10.51
CA ALA A 533 46.45 -13.55 10.07
C ALA A 533 47.17 -12.64 11.09
N ILE A 534 46.45 -11.65 11.67
CA ILE A 534 47.00 -10.81 12.73
C ILE A 534 47.34 -11.65 13.97
N GLY A 535 46.44 -12.56 14.38
CA GLY A 535 46.68 -13.46 15.53
C GLY A 535 47.91 -14.35 15.33
N VAL A 536 48.06 -14.95 14.15
CA VAL A 536 49.25 -15.76 13.80
C VAL A 536 50.50 -14.89 13.77
N GLY A 537 50.44 -13.68 13.15
CA GLY A 537 51.55 -12.74 13.11
C GLY A 537 52.01 -12.29 14.51
N ALA A 538 51.05 -11.98 15.39
CA ALA A 538 51.34 -11.63 16.79
C ALA A 538 51.94 -12.78 17.56
N TRP A 539 51.47 -14.02 17.36
CA TRP A 539 52.05 -15.22 17.98
C TRP A 539 53.48 -15.48 17.51
N LEU A 540 53.75 -15.36 16.20
CA LEU A 540 55.09 -15.51 15.63
C LEU A 540 56.08 -14.42 16.09
N TRP A 541 55.57 -13.22 16.42
CA TRP A 541 56.41 -12.12 16.94
C TRP A 541 56.71 -12.27 18.44
N LEU A 542 55.83 -12.93 19.20
CA LEU A 542 55.97 -13.19 20.62
C LEU A 542 56.69 -14.50 20.93
N ALA A 543 56.78 -15.42 19.98
CA ALA A 543 57.55 -16.66 20.07
C ALA A 543 59.02 -16.46 19.62
#